data_d2d3ed4627b5a5fdb3ef22b458dfcc62
#
_entry.id   d2d3ed4627b5a5fdb3ef22b458dfcc62
#
_cell.length_a   1.000
_cell.length_b   1.000
_cell.length_c   1.000
_cell.angle_alpha   90.00
_cell.angle_beta   90.00
_cell.angle_gamma   90.00
#
_symmetry.space_group_name_H-M   'P 1'
#
loop_
_entity.id
_entity.type
_entity.pdbx_description
1 polymer ?
#
loop_
_entity_poly.entity_id
_entity_poly.type
_entity_poly.pdbx_seq_one_letter_code
_entity_poly.pdbx_strand_id
1 'polypeptide(L)'
;MQKTIADYFQTQPVLKAWLFGSFARGEETPRSDVDILFVPDYSGKPFTLFTHGGMLMDLQELLGREVDLVVEGTLRPYAAETANRDKILIYERKSEG
;
A
#
# COMPACT_ATOMS: atom_id res chain seq x y z
N MET A 1 -13.32 -0.71 -0.74
CA MET A 1 -11.97 -1.13 -0.34
C MET A 1 -10.95 0.00 -0.46
N GLN A 2 -10.86 0.66 -1.59
CA GLN A 2 -9.87 1.75 -1.77
C GLN A 2 -10.02 2.87 -0.75
N LYS A 3 -11.26 3.28 -0.48
CA LYS A 3 -11.53 4.33 0.50
C LYS A 3 -11.10 3.90 1.91
N THR A 4 -11.36 2.66 2.29
CA THR A 4 -10.96 2.12 3.60
C THR A 4 -9.45 2.20 3.78
N ILE A 5 -8.69 1.82 2.75
CA ILE A 5 -7.24 1.88 2.78
C ILE A 5 -6.76 3.33 2.87
N ALA A 6 -7.34 4.22 2.06
CA ALA A 6 -6.96 5.63 2.04
C ALA A 6 -7.24 6.29 3.39
N ASP A 7 -8.40 6.03 3.98
CA ASP A 7 -8.76 6.57 5.29
C ASP A 7 -7.79 6.09 6.37
N TYR A 8 -7.42 4.82 6.32
CA TYR A 8 -6.45 4.28 7.26
C TYR A 8 -5.08 4.97 7.14
N PHE A 9 -4.59 5.16 5.92
CA PHE A 9 -3.28 5.77 5.70
C PHE A 9 -3.22 7.24 6.11
N GLN A 10 -4.35 7.93 6.24
CA GLN A 10 -4.35 9.31 6.74
C GLN A 10 -3.77 9.43 8.13
N THR A 11 -3.85 8.38 8.94
CA THR A 11 -3.33 8.37 10.31
C THR A 11 -1.97 7.67 10.43
N GLN A 12 -1.39 7.24 9.31
CA GLN A 12 -0.16 6.46 9.29
C GLN A 12 0.99 7.25 8.66
N PRO A 13 2.26 6.86 8.90
CA PRO A 13 3.41 7.53 8.30
C PRO A 13 3.59 7.10 6.83
N VAL A 14 2.64 7.46 5.99
CA VAL A 14 2.61 7.13 4.57
C VAL A 14 2.35 8.38 3.76
N LEU A 15 3.17 8.61 2.73
CA LEU A 15 3.03 9.76 1.83
C LEU A 15 2.16 9.45 0.62
N LYS A 16 2.30 8.27 0.05
CA LYS A 16 1.54 7.82 -1.12
C LYS A 16 1.32 6.33 -1.03
N ALA A 17 0.24 5.86 -1.64
CA ALA A 17 -0.02 4.44 -1.76
C ALA A 17 -0.77 4.12 -3.05
N TRP A 18 -0.48 2.95 -3.62
CA TRP A 18 -1.11 2.45 -4.84
C TRP A 18 -1.56 1.01 -4.64
N LEU A 19 -2.65 0.65 -5.29
CA LEU A 19 -2.97 -0.77 -5.50
C LEU A 19 -2.22 -1.25 -6.73
N PHE A 20 -1.73 -2.48 -6.68
CA PHE A 20 -1.15 -3.14 -7.85
C PHE A 20 -1.61 -4.60 -7.89
N GLY A 21 -1.08 -5.40 -8.82
CA GLY A 21 -1.47 -6.79 -8.94
C GLY A 21 -2.90 -6.99 -9.43
N SER A 22 -3.54 -8.07 -9.01
CA SER A 22 -4.86 -8.47 -9.52
C SER A 22 -5.95 -7.43 -9.27
N PHE A 23 -5.94 -6.77 -8.13
CA PHE A 23 -6.93 -5.73 -7.82
C PHE A 23 -6.80 -4.52 -8.75
N ALA A 24 -5.58 -4.15 -9.12
CA ALA A 24 -5.36 -3.03 -10.05
C ALA A 24 -5.81 -3.39 -11.48
N ARG A 25 -5.71 -4.67 -11.86
CA ARG A 25 -6.08 -5.13 -13.19
C ARG A 25 -7.53 -5.55 -13.31
N GLY A 26 -8.30 -5.53 -12.21
CA GLY A 26 -9.68 -6.01 -12.21
C GLY A 26 -9.80 -7.52 -12.36
N GLU A 27 -8.77 -8.27 -11.99
CA GLU A 27 -8.70 -9.71 -12.11
C GLU A 27 -8.83 -10.42 -10.75
N GLU A 28 -9.24 -9.69 -9.72
CA GLU A 28 -9.33 -10.23 -8.37
C GLU A 28 -10.40 -11.31 -8.25
N THR A 29 -10.10 -12.27 -7.37
CA THR A 29 -11.02 -13.33 -6.97
C THR A 29 -11.23 -13.25 -5.47
N PRO A 30 -12.18 -14.01 -4.88
CA PRO A 30 -12.35 -14.03 -3.42
C PRO A 30 -11.11 -14.44 -2.65
N ARG A 31 -10.14 -15.08 -3.32
CA ARG A 31 -8.88 -15.52 -2.71
C ARG A 31 -7.69 -14.64 -3.04
N SER A 32 -7.88 -13.58 -3.82
CA SER A 32 -6.79 -12.69 -4.20
C SER A 32 -6.25 -11.92 -3.02
N ASP A 33 -4.93 -11.80 -2.93
CA ASP A 33 -4.27 -10.93 -1.98
C ASP A 33 -4.42 -9.48 -2.42
N VAL A 34 -4.43 -8.57 -1.47
CA VAL A 34 -4.43 -7.13 -1.77
C VAL A 34 -2.98 -6.66 -1.80
N ASP A 35 -2.50 -6.25 -2.96
CA ASP A 35 -1.13 -5.80 -3.16
C ASP A 35 -1.07 -4.28 -3.12
N ILE A 36 -0.31 -3.74 -2.17
CA ILE A 36 -0.21 -2.30 -1.93
C ILE A 36 1.25 -1.87 -1.99
N LEU A 37 1.54 -0.87 -2.83
CA LEU A 37 2.81 -0.15 -2.81
C LEU A 37 2.62 1.13 -2.02
N PHE A 38 3.61 1.52 -1.23
CA PHE A 38 3.53 2.76 -0.48
C PHE A 38 4.89 3.44 -0.34
N VAL A 39 4.84 4.74 -0.11
CA VAL A 39 6.01 5.56 0.20
C VAL A 39 5.96 5.92 1.67
N PRO A 40 6.90 5.44 2.49
CA PRO A 40 6.93 5.78 3.91
C PRO A 40 7.24 7.27 4.13
N ASP A 41 6.71 7.81 5.22
CA ASP A 41 7.03 9.15 5.68
C ASP A 41 8.06 9.05 6.80
N TYR A 42 9.28 9.48 6.50
CA TYR A 42 10.38 9.45 7.47
C TYR A 42 10.55 10.77 8.22
N SER A 43 9.69 11.76 7.99
CA SER A 43 9.88 13.12 8.52
C SER A 43 9.57 13.26 10.01
N GLY A 44 8.80 12.33 10.56
CA GLY A 44 8.45 12.34 11.97
C GLY A 44 9.20 11.27 12.75
N LYS A 45 8.45 10.29 13.27
CA LYS A 45 9.04 9.16 13.98
C LYS A 45 9.74 8.21 13.00
N PRO A 46 10.78 7.49 13.46
CA PRO A 46 11.43 6.49 12.62
C PRO A 46 10.44 5.46 12.09
N PHE A 47 10.55 5.15 10.81
CA PHE A 47 9.77 4.08 10.19
C PHE A 47 10.54 2.76 10.37
N THR A 48 10.00 1.85 11.17
CA THR A 48 10.67 0.61 11.52
C THR A 48 9.90 -0.60 11.00
N LEU A 49 10.49 -1.79 11.14
CA LEU A 49 9.80 -3.04 10.83
C LEU A 49 8.54 -3.20 11.69
N PHE A 50 8.54 -2.68 12.93
CA PHE A 50 7.37 -2.73 13.79
C PHE A 50 6.24 -1.85 13.22
N THR A 51 6.58 -0.68 12.70
CA THR A 51 5.61 0.21 12.04
C THR A 51 5.00 -0.47 10.83
N HIS A 52 5.85 -1.07 9.97
CA HIS A 52 5.41 -1.79 8.77
C HIS A 52 4.51 -2.98 9.14
N GLY A 53 4.97 -3.81 10.08
CA GLY A 53 4.21 -4.99 10.52
C GLY A 53 2.88 -4.62 11.14
N GLY A 54 2.83 -3.54 11.92
CA GLY A 54 1.58 -3.04 12.52
C GLY A 54 0.57 -2.61 11.46
N MET A 55 1.01 -1.87 10.45
CA MET A 55 0.15 -1.47 9.34
C MET A 55 -0.35 -2.68 8.56
N LEU A 56 0.52 -3.65 8.32
CA LEU A 56 0.13 -4.88 7.61
C LEU A 56 -0.98 -5.62 8.37
N MET A 57 -0.82 -5.81 9.66
CA MET A 57 -1.81 -6.48 10.50
C MET A 57 -3.13 -5.72 10.53
N ASP A 58 -3.07 -4.39 10.68
CA ASP A 58 -4.26 -3.56 10.69
C ASP A 58 -5.03 -3.65 9.37
N LEU A 59 -4.31 -3.60 8.25
CA LEU A 59 -4.94 -3.68 6.93
C LEU A 59 -5.57 -5.04 6.70
N GLN A 60 -4.89 -6.12 7.09
CA GLN A 60 -5.46 -7.46 6.96
C GLN A 60 -6.74 -7.61 7.77
N GLU A 61 -6.77 -7.04 8.97
CA GLU A 61 -7.97 -7.06 9.80
C GLU A 61 -9.10 -6.22 9.18
N LEU A 62 -8.77 -5.01 8.72
CA LEU A 62 -9.75 -4.11 8.11
C LEU A 62 -10.36 -4.68 6.84
N LEU A 63 -9.54 -5.33 6.02
CA LEU A 63 -9.97 -5.81 4.70
C LEU A 63 -10.45 -7.27 4.72
N GLY A 64 -10.15 -8.00 5.79
CA GLY A 64 -10.51 -9.42 5.89
C GLY A 64 -9.81 -10.28 4.84
N ARG A 65 -8.60 -9.88 4.41
CA ARG A 65 -7.82 -10.55 3.36
C ARG A 65 -6.35 -10.50 3.69
N GLU A 66 -5.58 -11.38 3.06
CA GLU A 66 -4.13 -11.26 3.05
C GLU A 66 -3.73 -9.99 2.31
N VAL A 67 -2.78 -9.26 2.85
CA VAL A 67 -2.27 -8.03 2.28
C VAL A 67 -0.77 -8.17 2.08
N ASP A 68 -0.29 -7.74 0.92
CA ASP A 68 1.13 -7.61 0.62
C ASP A 68 1.44 -6.11 0.60
N LEU A 69 2.17 -5.65 1.62
CA LEU A 69 2.46 -4.23 1.82
C LEU A 69 3.93 -3.97 1.51
N VAL A 70 4.19 -3.36 0.37
CA VAL A 70 5.53 -3.24 -0.21
C VAL A 70 5.96 -1.77 -0.27
N VAL A 71 7.17 -1.49 0.20
CA VAL A 71 7.77 -0.14 0.06
C VAL A 71 8.11 0.10 -1.40
N GLU A 72 7.64 1.23 -1.94
CA GLU A 72 7.90 1.61 -3.32
C GLU A 72 9.41 1.66 -3.57
N GLY A 73 9.84 1.11 -4.71
CA GLY A 73 11.26 1.06 -5.07
C GLY A 73 12.00 -0.18 -4.60
N THR A 74 11.37 -1.07 -3.80
CA THR A 74 12.02 -2.29 -3.31
C THR A 74 11.67 -3.54 -4.11
N LEU A 75 10.76 -3.43 -5.08
CA LEU A 75 10.40 -4.55 -5.94
C LEU A 75 11.56 -4.90 -6.87
N ARG A 76 11.68 -6.20 -7.21
CA ARG A 76 12.63 -6.63 -8.22
C ARG A 76 12.28 -6.00 -9.56
N PRO A 77 13.28 -5.75 -10.46
CA PRO A 77 13.05 -5.00 -11.70
C PRO A 77 11.87 -5.48 -12.54
N TYR A 78 11.70 -6.79 -12.72
CA TYR A 78 10.60 -7.30 -13.55
C TYR A 78 9.25 -7.09 -12.88
N ALA A 79 9.16 -7.24 -11.56
CA ALA A 79 7.94 -7.01 -10.81
C ALA A 79 7.61 -5.52 -10.71
N ALA A 80 8.64 -4.68 -10.58
CA ALA A 80 8.48 -3.23 -10.54
C ALA A 80 7.91 -2.69 -11.85
N GLU A 81 8.37 -3.21 -12.99
CA GLU A 81 7.88 -2.80 -14.30
C GLU A 81 6.38 -3.07 -14.43
N THR A 82 5.93 -4.29 -14.10
CA THR A 82 4.52 -4.65 -14.14
C THR A 82 3.69 -3.83 -13.16
N ALA A 83 4.15 -3.71 -11.92
CA ALA A 83 3.47 -2.95 -10.88
C ALA A 83 3.33 -1.47 -11.28
N ASN A 84 4.39 -0.86 -11.80
CA ASN A 84 4.38 0.54 -12.21
C ASN A 84 3.44 0.79 -13.39
N ARG A 85 3.30 -0.18 -14.28
CA ARG A 85 2.38 -0.08 -15.41
C ARG A 85 0.92 -0.16 -14.98
N ASP A 86 0.61 -1.05 -14.03
CA ASP A 86 -0.76 -1.39 -13.66
C ASP A 86 -1.27 -0.68 -12.41
N LYS A 87 -0.38 -0.08 -11.61
CA LYS A 87 -0.74 0.48 -10.31
C LYS A 87 -1.76 1.61 -10.40
N ILE A 88 -2.63 1.67 -9.39
CA ILE A 88 -3.66 2.70 -9.26
C ILE A 88 -3.40 3.48 -7.99
N LEU A 89 -3.26 4.79 -8.10
CA LEU A 89 -3.07 5.65 -6.93
C LEU A 89 -4.34 5.65 -6.07
N ILE A 90 -4.20 5.30 -4.79
CA ILE A 90 -5.33 5.26 -3.86
C ILE A 90 -5.19 6.23 -2.70
N TYR A 91 -3.99 6.74 -2.45
CA TYR A 91 -3.75 7.69 -1.37
C TYR A 91 -2.56 8.57 -1.70
N GLU A 92 -2.72 9.86 -1.46
CA GLU A 92 -1.63 10.82 -1.56
C GLU A 92 -1.82 11.89 -0.50
N ARG A 93 -0.80 12.08 0.35
CA ARG A 93 -0.85 13.13 1.37
C ARG A 93 -0.58 14.46 0.70
N LYS A 94 -1.47 15.43 0.93
CA LYS A 94 -1.24 16.77 0.41
C LYS A 94 -0.08 17.39 1.15
N SER A 95 0.86 17.94 0.37
CA SER A 95 1.95 18.72 0.91
C SER A 95 1.38 20.08 1.32
N GLU A 96 1.55 20.42 2.60
CA GLU A 96 1.29 21.77 3.04
C GLU A 96 2.57 22.55 2.74
N GLY A 97 2.54 23.22 1.62
CA GLY A 97 3.68 24.00 1.18
C GLY A 97 3.93 25.22 2.02
#